data_5e1c899bdf9667422cb80f805d5a1b00
#
_entry.id   5e1c899bdf9667422cb80f805d5a1b00
#
_cell.length_a   1.000
_cell.length_b   1.000
_cell.length_c   1.000
_cell.angle_alpha   90.00
_cell.angle_beta   90.00
_cell.angle_gamma   90.00
#
_symmetry.space_group_name_H-M   'P 1'
#
loop_
_entity.id
_entity.type
_entity.pdbx_description
1 polymer ?
#
loop_
_entity_poly.entity_id
_entity_poly.type
_entity_poly.pdbx_seq_one_letter_code
_entity_poly.pdbx_strand_id
1 'polypeptide(L)'
;MPRETRRRITEPEAIEALAHPVRLELMDHLMAQGPATASTCARAVGDTPSNCSYHLRVLAKVGLVEETSSADGRERPWRALVTGIDADVDSEGQLSPEAADLLALSLERDQRMVREHLARRDDLPRRWRTADVYSHYTLRLTPQELTELTSRLDALIRPYIAATREDAPRGAGIARLGLQAFPTEVGR
;
A
#
# COMPACT_ATOMS: atom_id res chain seq x y z
N MET A 1 5.76 16.27 13.52
CA MET A 1 6.83 15.68 12.71
C MET A 1 6.19 14.74 11.72
N PRO A 2 6.30 14.96 10.39
CA PRO A 2 5.77 14.02 9.41
C PRO A 2 6.51 12.70 9.56
N ARG A 3 5.78 11.62 9.81
CA ARG A 3 6.35 10.26 9.82
C ARG A 3 6.42 9.76 8.38
N GLU A 4 7.48 10.11 7.69
CA GLU A 4 7.88 9.48 6.43
C GLU A 4 8.50 8.13 6.75
N THR A 5 7.73 7.08 6.78
CA THR A 5 8.33 5.76 6.87
C THR A 5 7.55 4.76 6.01
N ARG A 6 7.99 4.61 4.77
CA ARG A 6 7.90 3.32 4.14
C ARG A 6 8.65 2.36 5.04
N ARG A 7 7.97 1.37 5.56
CA ARG A 7 8.58 0.34 6.39
C ARG A 7 8.93 -0.83 5.48
N ARG A 8 10.21 -1.14 5.41
CA ARG A 8 10.65 -2.45 4.96
C ARG A 8 10.27 -3.44 6.04
N ILE A 9 9.56 -4.47 5.66
CA ILE A 9 9.11 -5.50 6.58
C ILE A 9 9.99 -6.72 6.36
N THR A 10 10.84 -6.97 7.34
CA THR A 10 11.75 -8.11 7.40
C THR A 10 11.38 -9.08 8.51
N GLU A 11 10.59 -8.60 9.48
CA GLU A 11 10.17 -9.41 10.63
C GLU A 11 9.13 -10.45 10.19
N PRO A 12 9.39 -11.76 10.40
CA PRO A 12 8.48 -12.83 9.97
C PRO A 12 7.05 -12.65 10.50
N GLU A 13 6.89 -12.22 11.74
CA GLU A 13 5.58 -11.99 12.36
C GLU A 13 4.80 -10.87 11.67
N ALA A 14 5.49 -9.84 11.18
CA ALA A 14 4.84 -8.75 10.45
C ALA A 14 4.47 -9.15 9.02
N ILE A 15 5.30 -9.97 8.36
CA ILE A 15 5.00 -10.58 7.06
C ILE A 15 3.76 -11.48 7.18
N GLU A 16 3.75 -12.40 8.14
CA GLU A 16 2.61 -13.28 8.42
C GLU A 16 1.34 -12.47 8.76
N ALA A 17 1.49 -11.43 9.57
CA ALA A 17 0.38 -10.54 9.89
C ALA A 17 -0.21 -9.85 8.65
N LEU A 18 0.59 -9.56 7.63
CA LEU A 18 0.12 -8.95 6.37
C LEU A 18 -0.39 -9.95 5.35
N ALA A 19 0.05 -11.19 5.39
CA ALA A 19 -0.32 -12.25 4.45
C ALA A 19 -1.79 -12.68 4.62
N HIS A 20 -2.71 -11.73 4.62
CA HIS A 20 -4.16 -11.94 4.73
C HIS A 20 -4.91 -10.86 3.94
N PRO A 21 -5.87 -11.22 3.04
CA PRO A 21 -6.56 -10.27 2.18
C PRO A 21 -7.17 -9.08 2.93
N VAL A 22 -7.98 -9.35 3.96
CA VAL A 22 -8.64 -8.31 4.75
C VAL A 22 -7.63 -7.36 5.42
N ARG A 23 -6.50 -7.86 5.90
CA ARG A 23 -5.48 -7.03 6.56
C ARG A 23 -4.77 -6.11 5.57
N LEU A 24 -4.50 -6.58 4.34
CA LEU A 24 -3.98 -5.72 3.27
C LEU A 24 -4.98 -4.63 2.89
N GLU A 25 -6.28 -4.97 2.78
CA GLU A 25 -7.31 -3.99 2.45
C GLU A 25 -7.51 -2.95 3.57
N LEU A 26 -7.44 -3.36 4.83
CA LEU A 26 -7.46 -2.46 6.00
C LEU A 26 -6.27 -1.50 6.00
N MET A 27 -5.06 -2.02 5.77
CA MET A 27 -3.85 -1.19 5.67
C MET A 27 -3.98 -0.14 4.58
N ASP A 28 -4.42 -0.54 3.39
CA ASP A 28 -4.63 0.40 2.28
C ASP A 28 -5.66 1.47 2.59
N HIS A 29 -6.78 1.07 3.18
CA HIS A 29 -7.82 2.02 3.56
C HIS A 29 -7.27 3.06 4.54
N LEU A 30 -6.56 2.62 5.57
CA LEU A 30 -5.98 3.53 6.56
C LEU A 30 -4.85 4.41 6.00
N MET A 31 -4.03 3.88 5.09
CA MET A 31 -2.98 4.67 4.42
C MET A 31 -3.57 5.69 3.43
N ALA A 32 -4.67 5.36 2.76
CA ALA A 32 -5.28 6.22 1.75
C ALA A 32 -6.21 7.29 2.35
N GLN A 33 -7.02 6.93 3.35
CA GLN A 33 -8.10 7.75 3.89
C GLN A 33 -7.78 8.36 5.27
N GLY A 34 -6.66 7.93 5.89
CA GLY A 34 -6.30 8.34 7.24
C GLY A 34 -7.03 7.55 8.34
N PRO A 35 -7.04 8.06 9.58
CA PRO A 35 -7.62 7.36 10.71
C PRO A 35 -9.09 7.04 10.54
N ALA A 36 -9.49 5.79 10.84
CA ALA A 36 -10.86 5.32 10.71
C ALA A 36 -11.25 4.34 11.82
N THR A 37 -12.54 4.32 12.20
CA THR A 37 -13.07 3.34 13.15
C THR A 37 -13.18 1.97 12.49
N ALA A 38 -13.23 0.90 13.29
CA ALA A 38 -13.48 -0.45 12.78
C ALA A 38 -14.79 -0.55 11.97
N SER A 39 -15.81 0.22 12.33
CA SER A 39 -17.08 0.28 11.60
C SER A 39 -16.93 0.98 10.23
N THR A 40 -16.10 2.00 10.14
CA THR A 40 -15.78 2.66 8.86
C THR A 40 -14.95 1.75 7.97
N CYS A 41 -13.93 1.11 8.53
CA CYS A 41 -13.12 0.10 7.84
C CYS A 41 -13.99 -1.04 7.30
N ALA A 42 -14.91 -1.57 8.11
CA ALA A 42 -15.79 -2.67 7.73
C ALA A 42 -16.63 -2.35 6.50
N ARG A 43 -17.18 -1.14 6.41
CA ARG A 43 -17.91 -0.68 5.22
C ARG A 43 -17.02 -0.56 4.00
N ALA A 44 -15.76 -0.17 4.19
CA ALA A 44 -14.81 0.01 3.10
C ALA A 44 -14.33 -1.33 2.51
N VAL A 45 -14.09 -2.34 3.37
CA VAL A 45 -13.58 -3.65 2.96
C VAL A 45 -14.67 -4.72 2.77
N GLY A 46 -15.95 -4.37 3.00
CA GLY A 46 -17.07 -5.32 2.82
C GLY A 46 -17.15 -6.42 3.87
N ASP A 47 -16.76 -6.10 5.12
CA ASP A 47 -16.71 -7.07 6.22
C ASP A 47 -17.48 -6.55 7.45
N THR A 48 -17.46 -7.28 8.56
CA THR A 48 -18.10 -6.89 9.81
C THR A 48 -17.18 -6.05 10.71
N PRO A 49 -17.72 -5.11 11.52
CA PRO A 49 -16.91 -4.34 12.47
C PRO A 49 -16.14 -5.21 13.47
N SER A 50 -16.72 -6.33 13.88
CA SER A 50 -16.09 -7.27 14.81
C SER A 50 -14.86 -7.94 14.20
N ASN A 51 -14.97 -8.41 12.94
CA ASN A 51 -13.87 -9.03 12.22
C ASN A 51 -12.77 -8.00 11.91
N CYS A 52 -13.14 -6.81 11.46
CA CYS A 52 -12.18 -5.71 11.25
C CYS A 52 -11.44 -5.35 12.55
N SER A 53 -12.15 -5.25 13.69
CA SER A 53 -11.51 -5.03 15.00
C SER A 53 -10.49 -6.12 15.35
N TYR A 54 -10.80 -7.38 15.06
CA TYR A 54 -9.86 -8.49 15.27
C TYR A 54 -8.60 -8.31 14.41
N HIS A 55 -8.78 -8.08 13.12
CA HIS A 55 -7.64 -7.91 12.19
C HIS A 55 -6.79 -6.67 12.50
N LEU A 56 -7.42 -5.57 12.89
CA LEU A 56 -6.71 -4.36 13.32
C LEU A 56 -5.87 -4.60 14.58
N ARG A 57 -6.35 -5.39 15.54
CA ARG A 57 -5.55 -5.78 16.72
C ARG A 57 -4.36 -6.67 16.34
N VAL A 58 -4.53 -7.58 15.35
CA VAL A 58 -3.40 -8.37 14.83
C VAL A 58 -2.34 -7.46 14.23
N LEU A 59 -2.72 -6.50 13.39
CA LEU A 59 -1.81 -5.51 12.81
C LEU A 59 -1.15 -4.61 13.88
N ALA A 60 -1.88 -4.28 14.95
CA ALA A 60 -1.34 -3.47 16.05
C ALA A 60 -0.25 -4.20 16.84
N LYS A 61 -0.38 -5.52 17.04
CA LYS A 61 0.65 -6.33 17.73
C LYS A 61 2.02 -6.26 17.05
N VAL A 62 2.04 -6.10 15.73
CA VAL A 62 3.27 -5.97 14.93
C VAL A 62 3.62 -4.52 14.58
N GLY A 63 2.93 -3.55 15.20
CA GLY A 63 3.25 -2.13 15.06
C GLY A 63 2.96 -1.53 13.69
N LEU A 64 1.98 -2.05 12.96
CA LEU A 64 1.57 -1.51 11.65
C LEU A 64 0.43 -0.50 11.77
N VAL A 65 -0.40 -0.63 12.80
CA VAL A 65 -1.48 0.31 13.14
C VAL A 65 -1.49 0.59 14.63
N GLU A 66 -2.15 1.66 15.03
CA GLU A 66 -2.44 1.94 16.45
C GLU A 66 -3.83 2.54 16.63
N GLU A 67 -4.42 2.37 17.81
CA GLU A 67 -5.61 3.12 18.20
C GLU A 67 -5.24 4.57 18.52
N THR A 68 -6.08 5.49 18.07
CA THR A 68 -5.96 6.92 18.41
C THR A 68 -7.20 7.35 19.23
N SER A 69 -7.08 8.40 20.02
CA SER A 69 -8.23 9.00 20.68
C SER A 69 -8.96 9.93 19.70
N SER A 70 -10.30 9.81 19.63
CA SER A 70 -11.09 10.86 19.00
C SER A 70 -11.20 12.09 19.89
N ALA A 71 -11.48 13.24 19.29
CA ALA A 71 -11.60 14.51 20.03
C ALA A 71 -12.75 14.48 21.08
N ASP A 72 -13.77 13.65 20.89
CA ASP A 72 -14.90 13.49 21.81
C ASP A 72 -14.79 12.27 22.75
N GLY A 73 -13.73 11.48 22.63
CA GLY A 73 -13.42 10.31 23.48
C GLY A 73 -14.38 9.11 23.31
N ARG A 74 -15.38 9.19 22.41
CA ARG A 74 -16.40 8.14 22.23
C ARG A 74 -15.99 7.07 21.25
N GLU A 75 -15.16 7.40 20.29
CA GLU A 75 -14.65 6.49 19.27
C GLU A 75 -13.14 6.30 19.41
N ARG A 76 -12.67 5.13 19.00
CA ARG A 76 -11.25 4.80 18.95
C ARG A 76 -10.87 4.48 17.51
N PRO A 77 -10.54 5.51 16.71
CA PRO A 77 -10.12 5.27 15.34
C PRO A 77 -8.72 4.65 15.32
N TRP A 78 -8.51 3.82 14.33
CA TRP A 78 -7.21 3.21 14.01
C TRP A 78 -6.51 4.06 12.98
N ARG A 79 -5.20 4.20 13.09
CA ARG A 79 -4.36 4.81 12.06
C ARG A 79 -3.21 3.90 11.66
N ALA A 80 -2.80 3.98 10.40
CA ALA A 80 -1.58 3.35 9.94
C ALA A 80 -0.36 4.07 10.51
N LEU A 81 0.66 3.30 10.92
CA LEU A 81 1.95 3.81 11.40
C LEU A 81 2.99 3.90 10.29
N VAL A 82 2.62 3.41 9.09
CA VAL A 82 3.48 3.36 7.91
C VAL A 82 2.78 4.02 6.72
N THR A 83 3.54 4.52 5.78
CA THR A 83 3.05 5.16 4.53
C THR A 83 3.18 4.27 3.31
N GLY A 84 3.77 3.12 3.46
CA GLY A 84 3.96 2.08 2.46
C GLY A 84 4.62 0.85 3.07
N ILE A 85 4.51 -0.26 2.39
CA ILE A 85 5.03 -1.56 2.78
C ILE A 85 5.90 -2.06 1.65
N ASP A 86 7.16 -2.36 1.93
CA ASP A 86 8.07 -3.03 1.02
C ASP A 86 8.36 -4.44 1.59
N ALA A 87 8.08 -5.48 0.82
CA ALA A 87 8.63 -6.81 1.12
C ALA A 87 10.15 -6.74 0.88
N ASP A 88 10.93 -7.09 1.88
CA ASP A 88 12.38 -7.05 1.76
C ASP A 88 12.95 -8.45 1.44
N VAL A 89 14.11 -8.42 0.84
CA VAL A 89 14.96 -9.60 0.62
C VAL A 89 16.03 -9.63 1.70
N ASP A 90 16.55 -10.81 2.02
CA ASP A 90 17.69 -10.92 2.92
C ASP A 90 18.99 -10.33 2.32
N SER A 91 20.08 -10.39 3.06
CA SER A 91 21.39 -9.88 2.61
C SER A 91 21.94 -10.56 1.35
N GLU A 92 21.42 -11.73 1.00
CA GLU A 92 21.77 -12.49 -0.21
C GLU A 92 20.78 -12.26 -1.36
N GLY A 93 19.76 -11.42 -1.15
CA GLY A 93 18.72 -11.13 -2.13
C GLY A 93 17.65 -12.21 -2.23
N GLN A 94 17.51 -13.08 -1.22
CA GLN A 94 16.50 -14.13 -1.20
C GLN A 94 15.23 -13.65 -0.51
N LEU A 95 14.09 -14.04 -1.07
CA LEU A 95 12.78 -13.88 -0.43
C LEU A 95 12.48 -15.09 0.46
N SER A 96 12.01 -14.85 1.69
CA SER A 96 11.44 -15.95 2.46
C SER A 96 10.15 -16.45 1.80
N PRO A 97 9.72 -17.71 2.04
CA PRO A 97 8.46 -18.22 1.53
C PRO A 97 7.28 -17.32 1.89
N GLU A 98 7.24 -16.81 3.12
CA GLU A 98 6.19 -15.94 3.63
C GLU A 98 6.19 -14.56 2.92
N ALA A 99 7.37 -14.02 2.62
CA ALA A 99 7.51 -12.79 1.86
C ALA A 99 7.07 -12.98 0.39
N ALA A 100 7.37 -14.13 -0.20
CA ALA A 100 6.92 -14.50 -1.53
C ALA A 100 5.39 -14.62 -1.59
N ASP A 101 4.76 -15.26 -0.60
CA ASP A 101 3.30 -15.37 -0.48
C ASP A 101 2.64 -14.00 -0.31
N LEU A 102 3.19 -13.14 0.55
CA LEU A 102 2.70 -11.76 0.71
C LEU A 102 2.79 -10.97 -0.60
N LEU A 103 3.90 -11.10 -1.33
CA LEU A 103 4.07 -10.43 -2.61
C LEU A 103 3.08 -10.94 -3.65
N ALA A 104 2.88 -12.26 -3.75
CA ALA A 104 1.90 -12.87 -4.65
C ALA A 104 0.48 -12.35 -4.34
N LEU A 105 0.07 -12.36 -3.07
CA LEU A 105 -1.23 -11.84 -2.63
C LEU A 105 -1.40 -10.35 -2.96
N SER A 106 -0.35 -9.56 -2.79
CA SER A 106 -0.35 -8.12 -3.13
C SER A 106 -0.52 -7.90 -4.63
N LEU A 107 0.16 -8.69 -5.47
CA LEU A 107 0.06 -8.63 -6.93
C LEU A 107 -1.33 -9.03 -7.42
N GLU A 108 -1.90 -10.11 -6.89
CA GLU A 108 -3.28 -10.53 -7.21
C GLU A 108 -4.30 -9.44 -6.89
N ARG A 109 -4.12 -8.79 -5.74
CA ARG A 109 -4.97 -7.68 -5.33
C ARG A 109 -4.82 -6.48 -6.27
N ASP A 110 -3.61 -6.07 -6.61
CA ASP A 110 -3.37 -4.96 -7.54
C ASP A 110 -3.98 -5.24 -8.91
N GLN A 111 -3.86 -6.47 -9.41
CA GLN A 111 -4.51 -6.90 -10.66
C GLN A 111 -6.05 -6.83 -10.57
N ARG A 112 -6.64 -7.22 -9.43
CA ARG A 112 -8.07 -7.09 -9.19
C ARG A 112 -8.50 -5.62 -9.23
N MET A 113 -7.80 -4.73 -8.54
CA MET A 113 -8.08 -3.30 -8.52
C MET A 113 -8.00 -2.68 -9.92
N VAL A 114 -7.02 -3.06 -10.73
CA VAL A 114 -6.92 -2.62 -12.13
C VAL A 114 -8.13 -3.08 -12.95
N ARG A 115 -8.55 -4.35 -12.84
CA ARG A 115 -9.74 -4.86 -13.54
C ARG A 115 -11.02 -4.12 -13.12
N GLU A 116 -11.20 -3.88 -11.82
CA GLU A 116 -12.35 -3.12 -11.29
C GLU A 116 -12.35 -1.68 -11.79
N HIS A 117 -11.18 -1.04 -11.84
CA HIS A 117 -11.03 0.30 -12.40
C HIS A 117 -11.42 0.33 -13.87
N LEU A 118 -10.90 -0.59 -14.68
CA LEU A 118 -11.22 -0.67 -16.10
C LEU A 118 -12.72 -0.88 -16.35
N ALA A 119 -13.38 -1.71 -15.53
CA ALA A 119 -14.82 -1.96 -15.65
C ALA A 119 -15.70 -0.72 -15.37
N ARG A 120 -15.19 0.24 -14.57
CA ARG A 120 -15.92 1.47 -14.20
C ARG A 120 -15.28 2.73 -14.78
N ARG A 121 -14.28 2.59 -15.65
CA ARG A 121 -13.51 3.71 -16.17
C ARG A 121 -14.38 4.76 -16.88
N ASP A 122 -15.36 4.31 -17.63
CA ASP A 122 -16.23 5.21 -18.40
C ASP A 122 -17.19 6.04 -17.54
N ASP A 123 -17.43 5.64 -16.29
CA ASP A 123 -18.21 6.40 -15.31
C ASP A 123 -17.41 7.56 -14.70
N LEU A 124 -16.09 7.57 -14.87
CA LEU A 124 -15.24 8.62 -14.33
C LEU A 124 -15.35 9.92 -15.12
N PRO A 125 -15.20 11.08 -14.48
CA PRO A 125 -15.07 12.36 -15.17
C PRO A 125 -13.95 12.34 -16.20
N ARG A 126 -14.14 12.97 -17.37
CA ARG A 126 -13.17 13.00 -18.47
C ARG A 126 -11.74 13.35 -18.00
N ARG A 127 -11.60 14.35 -17.10
CA ARG A 127 -10.30 14.79 -16.57
C ARG A 127 -9.52 13.65 -15.88
N TRP A 128 -10.19 12.71 -15.24
CA TRP A 128 -9.56 11.55 -14.62
C TRP A 128 -9.23 10.46 -15.65
N ARG A 129 -10.15 10.23 -16.62
CA ARG A 129 -9.92 9.26 -17.70
C ARG A 129 -8.74 9.62 -18.59
N THR A 130 -8.49 10.91 -18.81
CA THR A 130 -7.35 11.39 -19.60
C THR A 130 -6.04 11.41 -18.84
N ALA A 131 -6.07 11.25 -17.52
CA ALA A 131 -4.89 11.15 -16.65
C ALA A 131 -4.43 9.70 -16.42
N ASP A 132 -5.24 8.71 -16.81
CA ASP A 132 -4.85 7.30 -16.70
C ASP A 132 -3.61 7.00 -17.52
N VAL A 133 -2.72 6.19 -16.96
CA VAL A 133 -1.51 5.73 -17.62
C VAL A 133 -1.38 4.21 -17.49
N TYR A 134 -1.18 3.55 -18.62
CA TYR A 134 -0.89 2.12 -18.70
C TYR A 134 0.37 1.96 -19.54
N SER A 135 1.52 1.89 -18.90
CA SER A 135 2.81 1.87 -19.58
C SER A 135 3.64 0.66 -19.16
N HIS A 136 4.25 0.02 -20.13
CA HIS A 136 5.22 -1.04 -19.94
C HIS A 136 6.50 -0.66 -20.64
N TYR A 137 7.64 -0.86 -20.00
CA TYR A 137 8.95 -0.56 -20.54
C TYR A 137 9.82 -1.80 -20.47
N THR A 138 10.58 -2.06 -21.53
CA THR A 138 11.70 -3.01 -21.51
C THR A 138 12.98 -2.20 -21.50
N LEU A 139 13.75 -2.31 -20.42
CA LEU A 139 14.94 -1.52 -20.19
C LEU A 139 16.18 -2.40 -20.23
N ARG A 140 17.31 -1.83 -20.60
CA ARG A 140 18.61 -2.49 -20.52
C ARG A 140 19.44 -1.77 -19.46
N LEU A 141 19.56 -2.41 -18.30
CA LEU A 141 20.13 -1.81 -17.10
C LEU A 141 21.07 -2.80 -16.41
N THR A 142 22.05 -2.26 -15.74
CA THR A 142 22.82 -2.98 -14.70
C THR A 142 21.99 -3.03 -13.40
N PRO A 143 22.31 -3.91 -12.45
CA PRO A 143 21.65 -3.92 -11.12
C PRO A 143 21.74 -2.56 -10.41
N GLN A 144 22.90 -1.89 -10.53
CA GLN A 144 23.10 -0.58 -9.93
C GLN A 144 22.20 0.50 -10.54
N GLU A 145 22.09 0.54 -11.88
CA GLU A 145 21.21 1.47 -12.58
C GLU A 145 19.74 1.20 -12.26
N LEU A 146 19.32 -0.06 -12.09
CA LEU A 146 17.98 -0.41 -11.66
C LEU A 146 17.67 0.14 -10.25
N THR A 147 18.60 -0.05 -9.31
CA THR A 147 18.49 0.48 -7.95
C THR A 147 18.41 2.02 -7.94
N GLU A 148 19.26 2.69 -8.73
CA GLU A 148 19.24 4.14 -8.83
C GLU A 148 17.93 4.65 -9.44
N LEU A 149 17.46 4.02 -10.52
CA LEU A 149 16.20 4.37 -11.18
C LEU A 149 15.00 4.24 -10.22
N THR A 150 14.88 3.11 -9.52
CA THR A 150 13.78 2.89 -8.57
C THR A 150 13.84 3.85 -7.39
N SER A 151 15.02 4.19 -6.89
CA SER A 151 15.21 5.20 -5.84
C SER A 151 14.77 6.60 -6.31
N ARG A 152 15.10 7.01 -7.54
CA ARG A 152 14.66 8.28 -8.11
C ARG A 152 13.15 8.32 -8.31
N LEU A 153 12.54 7.22 -8.76
CA LEU A 153 11.09 7.12 -8.90
C LEU A 153 10.40 7.25 -7.54
N ASP A 154 10.91 6.58 -6.50
CA ASP A 154 10.39 6.72 -5.13
C ASP A 154 10.46 8.18 -4.65
N ALA A 155 11.58 8.86 -4.87
CA ALA A 155 11.74 10.27 -4.50
C ALA A 155 10.73 11.19 -5.22
N LEU A 156 10.38 10.90 -6.48
CA LEU A 156 9.35 11.64 -7.23
C LEU A 156 7.94 11.36 -6.72
N ILE A 157 7.67 10.16 -6.20
CA ILE A 157 6.34 9.74 -5.72
C ILE A 157 6.07 10.27 -4.31
N ARG A 158 7.08 10.32 -3.43
CA ARG A 158 6.95 10.68 -2.00
C ARG A 158 6.10 11.91 -1.72
N PRO A 159 6.22 13.06 -2.44
CA PRO A 159 5.41 14.24 -2.19
C PRO A 159 3.90 14.04 -2.39
N TYR A 160 3.50 12.96 -3.07
CA TYR A 160 2.12 12.66 -3.42
C TYR A 160 1.49 11.56 -2.56
N ILE A 161 2.21 11.00 -1.60
CA ILE A 161 1.69 9.95 -0.73
C ILE A 161 0.50 10.48 0.08
N ALA A 162 -0.67 9.84 -0.08
CA ALA A 162 -1.92 10.30 0.50
C ALA A 162 -1.85 10.47 2.03
N ALA A 163 -1.17 9.56 2.73
CA ALA A 163 -1.05 9.56 4.19
C ALA A 163 -0.25 10.76 4.76
N THR A 164 0.60 11.40 3.96
CA THR A 164 1.51 12.47 4.41
C THR A 164 1.34 13.78 3.65
N ARG A 165 0.50 13.80 2.62
CA ARG A 165 0.30 14.98 1.79
C ARG A 165 -0.65 15.98 2.43
N GLU A 166 -0.12 17.08 2.98
CA GLU A 166 -0.89 18.15 3.61
C GLU A 166 -1.38 19.22 2.61
N ASP A 167 -0.66 19.39 1.49
CA ASP A 167 -0.88 20.43 0.48
C ASP A 167 -1.71 19.98 -0.73
N ALA A 168 -2.51 18.93 -0.58
CA ALA A 168 -3.31 18.40 -1.69
C ALA A 168 -4.25 19.48 -2.25
N PRO A 169 -4.21 19.78 -3.57
CA PRO A 169 -5.04 20.81 -4.16
C PRO A 169 -6.52 20.43 -4.11
N ARG A 170 -7.37 21.45 -4.16
CA ARG A 170 -8.84 21.24 -4.16
C ARG A 170 -9.25 20.37 -5.35
N GLY A 171 -9.95 19.28 -5.08
CA GLY A 171 -10.38 18.31 -6.09
C GLY A 171 -9.36 17.19 -6.36
N ALA A 172 -8.29 17.09 -5.57
CA ALA A 172 -7.46 15.91 -5.54
C ALA A 172 -8.27 14.67 -5.15
N GLY A 173 -7.93 13.53 -5.73
CA GLY A 173 -8.50 12.22 -5.42
C GLY A 173 -7.40 11.23 -5.10
N ILE A 174 -7.79 10.07 -4.60
CA ILE A 174 -6.86 8.96 -4.36
C ILE A 174 -6.60 8.25 -5.69
N ALA A 175 -5.32 8.14 -6.06
CA ALA A 175 -4.87 7.36 -7.20
C ALA A 175 -3.97 6.21 -6.73
N ARG A 176 -4.04 5.07 -7.42
CA ARG A 176 -3.14 3.93 -7.19
C ARG A 176 -2.02 3.96 -8.20
N LEU A 177 -0.80 3.81 -7.73
CA LEU A 177 0.39 3.61 -8.54
C LEU A 177 1.08 2.32 -8.06
N GLY A 178 1.16 1.32 -8.91
CA GLY A 178 1.96 0.11 -8.71
C GLY A 178 3.27 0.22 -9.48
N LEU A 179 4.38 -0.10 -8.88
CA LEU A 179 5.70 -0.14 -9.51
C LEU A 179 6.34 -1.50 -9.26
N GLN A 180 6.67 -2.18 -10.35
CA GLN A 180 7.36 -3.47 -10.32
C GLN A 180 8.54 -3.38 -11.28
N ALA A 181 9.73 -3.71 -10.80
CA ALA A 181 10.93 -3.71 -11.61
C ALA A 181 11.78 -4.96 -11.26
N PHE A 182 11.95 -5.84 -12.23
CA PHE A 182 12.65 -7.10 -12.05
C PHE A 182 13.36 -7.50 -13.35
N PRO A 183 14.47 -8.24 -13.28
CA PRO A 183 15.14 -8.73 -14.48
C PRO A 183 14.33 -9.85 -15.12
N THR A 184 14.17 -9.81 -16.44
CA THR A 184 13.61 -10.91 -17.25
C THR A 184 14.71 -11.78 -17.84
N GLU A 185 15.88 -11.16 -18.13
CA GLU A 185 17.07 -11.81 -18.63
C GLU A 185 18.29 -11.16 -17.97
N VAL A 186 19.20 -11.97 -17.43
CA VAL A 186 20.48 -11.48 -16.92
C VAL A 186 21.59 -11.87 -17.86
N GLY A 187 22.37 -10.89 -18.32
CA GLY A 187 23.57 -11.15 -19.12
C GLY A 187 24.56 -11.99 -18.32
N ARG A 188 25.17 -12.99 -18.97
CA ARG A 188 26.28 -13.78 -18.42
C ARG A 188 27.55 -12.97 -18.43
#